data_b03ea0ea1ddccf0442257469e668e42d
#
_entry.id   b03ea0ea1ddccf0442257469e668e42d
#
_cell.length_a   1.000
_cell.length_b   1.000
_cell.length_c   1.000
_cell.angle_alpha   90.00
_cell.angle_beta   90.00
_cell.angle_gamma   90.00
#
_symmetry.space_group_name_H-M   'P 1'
#
loop_
_entity.id
_entity.type
_entity.pdbx_description
1 polymer ?
#
loop_
_entity_poly.entity_id
_entity_poly.type
_entity_poly.pdbx_seq_one_letter_code
_entity_poly.pdbx_strand_id
1 'polypeptide(L)'
;MSTQSILQLALVDCNNFYVSCERLFRPDLIGKPVVVLSNNDGCVVSRSNEAKTLGVKMGQPWFQARALAEEHNILALSSNYALYADLSNRVMSLLAGFSPRHEVYSIDECFVDLKIGRAHV
;
A
#
# COMPACT_ATOMS: atom_id res chain seq x y z
N MET A 1 7.86 -9.37 -13.67
CA MET A 1 6.87 -9.55 -12.60
C MET A 1 5.89 -10.63 -13.01
N SER A 2 5.66 -11.63 -12.18
CA SER A 2 4.78 -12.74 -12.55
C SER A 2 3.31 -12.35 -12.39
N THR A 3 2.43 -12.99 -13.18
CA THR A 3 1.00 -12.82 -13.05
C THR A 3 0.51 -13.16 -11.65
N GLN A 4 1.06 -14.23 -11.06
CA GLN A 4 0.67 -14.66 -9.71
C GLN A 4 1.03 -13.61 -8.65
N SER A 5 2.20 -12.97 -8.75
CA SER A 5 2.59 -11.91 -7.82
C SER A 5 1.64 -10.72 -7.89
N ILE A 6 1.20 -10.36 -9.09
CA ILE A 6 0.25 -9.26 -9.28
C ILE A 6 -1.12 -9.63 -8.72
N LEU A 7 -1.57 -10.88 -8.94
CA LEU A 7 -2.84 -11.35 -8.38
C LEU A 7 -2.81 -11.40 -6.85
N GLN A 8 -1.68 -11.76 -6.26
CA GLN A 8 -1.51 -11.72 -4.81
C GLN A 8 -1.66 -10.32 -4.26
N LEU A 9 -1.13 -9.32 -4.96
CA LEU A 9 -1.34 -7.92 -4.60
C LEU A 9 -2.82 -7.55 -4.53
N ALA A 10 -3.60 -8.05 -5.48
CA ALA A 10 -5.04 -7.75 -5.55
C ALA A 10 -5.81 -8.34 -4.36
N LEU A 11 -5.27 -9.36 -3.70
CA LEU A 11 -5.91 -10.01 -2.55
C LEU A 11 -5.47 -9.39 -1.22
N VAL A 12 -4.54 -8.46 -1.23
CA VAL A 12 -4.04 -7.78 -0.04
C VAL A 12 -5.00 -6.66 0.36
N ASP A 13 -5.07 -6.39 1.65
CA ASP A 13 -5.80 -5.25 2.20
C ASP A 13 -5.35 -3.96 1.50
N CYS A 14 -6.30 -3.12 1.09
CA CYS A 14 -6.03 -1.85 0.43
C CYS A 14 -5.08 -0.96 1.23
N ASN A 15 -5.18 -1.01 2.55
CA ASN A 15 -4.33 -0.21 3.44
C ASN A 15 -2.86 -0.62 3.36
N ASN A 16 -2.58 -1.81 2.83
CA ASN A 16 -1.23 -2.33 2.65
C ASN A 16 -0.76 -2.26 1.20
N PHE A 17 -1.59 -1.80 0.28
CA PHE A 17 -1.32 -1.89 -1.14
C PHE A 17 -0.01 -1.20 -1.52
N TYR A 18 0.20 0.02 -1.07
CA TYR A 18 1.42 0.77 -1.43
C TYR A 18 2.68 0.09 -0.89
N VAL A 19 2.62 -0.41 0.34
CA VAL A 19 3.73 -1.18 0.91
C VAL A 19 3.98 -2.44 0.08
N SER A 20 2.93 -3.12 -0.34
CA SER A 20 3.04 -4.34 -1.16
C SER A 20 3.68 -4.03 -2.51
N CYS A 21 3.36 -2.90 -3.12
CA CYS A 21 3.99 -2.44 -4.37
C CYS A 21 5.50 -2.26 -4.18
N GLU A 22 5.89 -1.61 -3.09
CA GLU A 22 7.31 -1.39 -2.79
C GLU A 22 8.04 -2.71 -2.56
N ARG A 23 7.40 -3.66 -1.87
CA ARG A 23 7.99 -4.98 -1.58
C ARG A 23 8.22 -5.82 -2.82
N LEU A 24 7.46 -5.61 -3.90
CA LEU A 24 7.69 -6.31 -5.17
C LEU A 24 9.06 -6.00 -5.75
N PHE A 25 9.53 -4.78 -5.60
CA PHE A 25 10.81 -4.33 -6.12
C PHE A 25 11.92 -4.35 -5.08
N ARG A 26 11.55 -4.50 -3.81
CA ARG A 26 12.49 -4.57 -2.70
C ARG A 26 12.12 -5.73 -1.77
N PRO A 27 12.44 -6.98 -2.17
CA PRO A 27 12.13 -8.15 -1.35
C PRO A 27 12.76 -8.13 0.05
N ASP A 28 13.81 -7.34 0.24
CA ASP A 28 14.43 -7.14 1.55
C ASP A 28 13.49 -6.52 2.58
N LEU A 29 12.39 -5.91 2.13
CA LEU A 29 11.39 -5.30 3.02
C LEU A 29 10.33 -6.29 3.51
N ILE A 30 10.28 -7.49 2.95
CA ILE A 30 9.29 -8.51 3.36
C ILE A 30 9.59 -8.91 4.81
N GLY A 31 8.54 -8.92 5.63
CA GLY A 31 8.67 -9.27 7.05
C GLY A 31 9.10 -8.13 7.96
N LYS A 32 9.45 -6.97 7.38
CA LYS A 32 9.88 -5.81 8.16
C LYS A 32 8.74 -4.81 8.31
N PRO A 33 8.73 -4.03 9.42
CA PRO A 33 7.74 -2.96 9.56
C PRO A 33 8.07 -1.81 8.60
N VAL A 34 7.12 -1.50 7.72
CA VAL A 34 7.28 -0.48 6.68
C VAL A 34 6.01 0.37 6.64
N VAL A 35 6.18 1.67 6.46
CA VAL A 35 5.09 2.59 6.19
C VAL A 35 5.42 3.39 4.93
N VAL A 36 4.37 3.80 4.21
CA VAL A 36 4.47 4.73 3.08
C VAL A 36 3.79 6.01 3.51
N LEU A 37 4.46 7.14 3.30
CA LEU A 37 3.96 8.45 3.68
C LEU A 37 3.29 9.12 2.49
N SER A 38 2.42 10.08 2.79
CA SER A 38 1.74 10.86 1.77
C SER A 38 2.75 11.68 0.92
N ASN A 39 2.25 12.28 -0.14
CA ASN A 39 3.07 12.99 -1.12
C ASN A 39 3.99 14.06 -0.51
N ASN A 40 3.55 14.67 0.59
CA ASN A 40 4.34 15.68 1.31
C ASN A 40 4.98 15.11 2.59
N ASP A 41 5.04 13.80 2.73
CA ASP A 41 5.53 13.09 3.91
C ASP A 41 4.80 13.50 5.21
N GLY A 42 3.55 13.95 5.08
CA GLY A 42 2.80 14.48 6.22
C GLY A 42 2.07 13.44 7.05
N CYS A 43 1.65 12.34 6.45
CA CYS A 43 0.91 11.30 7.18
C CYS A 43 1.11 9.92 6.55
N VAL A 44 0.76 8.89 7.33
CA VAL A 44 0.85 7.48 6.90
C VAL A 44 -0.33 7.17 5.99
N VAL A 45 -0.06 6.76 4.74
CA VAL A 45 -1.09 6.37 3.78
C VAL A 45 -1.11 4.86 3.52
N SER A 46 -0.06 4.15 3.92
CA SER A 46 0.00 2.68 3.84
C SER A 46 0.94 2.17 4.92
N ARG A 47 0.64 0.99 5.44
CA ARG A 47 1.45 0.38 6.49
C ARG A 47 1.45 -1.13 6.31
N SER A 48 2.59 -1.76 6.62
CA SER A 48 2.67 -3.21 6.65
C SER A 48 1.92 -3.76 7.88
N ASN A 49 1.59 -5.04 7.87
CA ASN A 49 1.00 -5.68 9.04
C ASN A 49 1.92 -5.59 10.25
N GLU A 50 3.22 -5.68 10.05
CA GLU A 50 4.21 -5.55 11.11
C GLU A 50 4.15 -4.15 11.74
N ALA A 51 4.04 -3.10 10.92
CA ALA A 51 3.91 -1.74 11.43
C ALA A 51 2.58 -1.53 12.17
N LYS A 52 1.51 -2.12 11.66
CA LYS A 52 0.20 -2.08 12.30
C LYS A 52 0.25 -2.69 13.70
N THR A 53 0.90 -3.84 13.83
CA THR A 53 1.06 -4.52 15.12
C THR A 53 1.84 -3.67 16.11
N LEU A 54 2.78 -2.86 15.63
CA LEU A 54 3.57 -1.97 16.49
C LEU A 54 2.82 -0.69 16.88
N GLY A 55 1.62 -0.47 16.37
CA GLY A 55 0.77 0.63 16.82
C GLY A 55 0.64 1.79 15.84
N VAL A 56 1.20 1.69 14.64
CA VAL A 56 1.04 2.74 13.62
C VAL A 56 -0.41 2.74 13.11
N LYS A 57 -1.02 3.92 13.05
CA LYS A 57 -2.41 4.09 12.60
C LYS A 57 -2.46 4.70 11.21
N MET A 58 -3.48 4.31 10.44
CA MET A 58 -3.73 4.91 9.13
C MET A 58 -4.10 6.38 9.29
N GLY A 59 -3.53 7.21 8.43
CA GLY A 59 -3.74 8.65 8.49
C GLY A 59 -3.00 9.34 9.62
N GLN A 60 -2.23 8.62 10.42
CA GLN A 60 -1.50 9.20 11.53
C GLN A 60 -0.49 10.23 11.01
N PRO A 61 -0.47 11.45 11.58
CA PRO A 61 0.55 12.43 11.18
C PRO A 61 1.95 11.89 11.43
N TRP A 62 2.85 12.14 10.49
CA TRP A 62 4.20 11.60 10.59
C TRP A 62 4.93 12.08 11.84
N PHE A 63 4.71 13.34 12.25
CA PHE A 63 5.38 13.84 13.44
C PHE A 63 5.01 13.05 14.70
N GLN A 64 3.83 12.41 14.72
CA GLN A 64 3.43 11.53 15.82
C GLN A 64 3.98 10.13 15.67
N ALA A 65 3.96 9.59 14.44
CA ALA A 65 4.42 8.24 14.17
C ALA A 65 5.95 8.11 14.19
N ARG A 66 6.65 9.21 14.03
CA ARG A 66 8.11 9.23 13.92
C ARG A 66 8.82 8.67 15.14
N ALA A 67 8.34 9.01 16.34
CA ALA A 67 8.91 8.49 17.58
C ALA A 67 8.80 6.97 17.66
N LEU A 68 7.63 6.45 17.27
CA LEU A 68 7.39 5.01 17.24
C LEU A 68 8.27 4.33 16.19
N ALA A 69 8.44 4.98 15.05
CA ALA A 69 9.29 4.46 13.97
C ALA A 69 10.75 4.38 14.40
N GLU A 70 11.24 5.37 15.12
CA GLU A 70 12.61 5.37 15.63
C GLU A 70 12.81 4.28 16.68
N GLU A 71 11.82 4.09 17.55
CA GLU A 71 11.88 3.08 18.62
C GLU A 71 11.93 1.66 18.07
N HIS A 72 11.17 1.37 17.00
CA HIS A 72 10.99 0.02 16.48
C HIS A 72 11.67 -0.21 15.12
N ASN A 73 12.47 0.73 14.67
CA ASN A 73 13.14 0.65 13.36
C ASN A 73 12.16 0.44 12.20
N ILE A 74 11.05 1.17 12.23
CA ILE A 74 10.06 1.15 11.15
C ILE A 74 10.61 1.97 9.99
N LEU A 75 10.70 1.37 8.81
CA LEU A 75 11.15 2.06 7.62
C LEU A 75 10.02 2.90 7.04
N ALA A 76 10.28 4.19 6.84
CA ALA A 76 9.33 5.11 6.22
C ALA A 76 9.77 5.43 4.81
N LEU A 77 8.88 5.22 3.84
CA LEU A 77 9.13 5.47 2.44
C LEU A 77 8.22 6.59 1.96
N SER A 78 8.76 7.48 1.13
CA SER A 78 7.93 8.46 0.42
C SER A 78 7.10 7.76 -0.64
N SER A 79 5.90 8.27 -0.92
CA SER A 79 5.01 7.66 -1.87
C SER A 79 5.52 7.75 -3.31
N ASN A 80 5.32 6.67 -4.07
CA ASN A 80 5.62 6.60 -5.49
C ASN A 80 4.31 6.32 -6.23
N TYR A 81 3.49 7.35 -6.39
CA TYR A 81 2.15 7.20 -6.95
C TYR A 81 2.16 6.74 -8.39
N ALA A 82 3.20 7.07 -9.16
CA ALA A 82 3.30 6.59 -10.54
C ALA A 82 3.45 5.05 -10.56
N LEU A 83 4.27 4.50 -9.68
CA LEU A 83 4.41 3.05 -9.53
C LEU A 83 3.10 2.40 -9.10
N TYR A 84 2.44 2.96 -8.09
CA TYR A 84 1.21 2.39 -7.55
C TYR A 84 0.08 2.41 -8.56
N ALA A 85 -0.03 3.49 -9.34
CA ALA A 85 -1.03 3.61 -10.40
C ALA A 85 -0.77 2.58 -11.52
N ASP A 86 0.47 2.40 -11.92
CA ASP A 86 0.83 1.41 -12.94
C ASP A 86 0.47 0.00 -12.48
N LEU A 87 0.84 -0.36 -11.26
CA LEU A 87 0.53 -1.69 -10.70
C LEU A 87 -0.96 -1.89 -10.52
N SER A 88 -1.68 -0.85 -10.08
CA SER A 88 -3.14 -0.90 -9.98
C SER A 88 -3.78 -1.19 -11.32
N ASN A 89 -3.36 -0.52 -12.37
CA ASN A 89 -3.88 -0.74 -13.72
C ASN A 89 -3.58 -2.15 -14.21
N ARG A 90 -2.40 -2.67 -13.94
CA ARG A 90 -2.04 -4.05 -14.31
C ARG A 90 -2.90 -5.07 -13.59
N VAL A 91 -3.14 -4.87 -12.28
CA VAL A 91 -3.99 -5.73 -11.48
C VAL A 91 -5.41 -5.74 -12.06
N MET A 92 -5.97 -4.57 -12.36
CA MET A 92 -7.31 -4.46 -12.91
C MET A 92 -7.43 -5.16 -14.25
N SER A 93 -6.43 -5.00 -15.12
CA SER A 93 -6.41 -5.66 -16.44
C SER A 93 -6.38 -7.19 -16.33
N LEU A 94 -5.60 -7.72 -15.40
CA LEU A 94 -5.52 -9.16 -15.17
C LEU A 94 -6.81 -9.70 -14.57
N LEU A 95 -7.37 -9.02 -13.60
CA LEU A 95 -8.60 -9.46 -12.93
C LEU A 95 -9.79 -9.46 -13.89
N ALA A 96 -9.85 -8.53 -14.82
CA ALA A 96 -10.91 -8.49 -15.82
C ALA A 96 -10.94 -9.78 -16.66
N GLY A 97 -9.80 -10.46 -16.81
CA GLY A 97 -9.72 -11.72 -17.57
C GLY A 97 -9.88 -12.98 -16.74
N PHE A 98 -9.74 -12.90 -15.40
CA PHE A 98 -9.66 -14.11 -14.57
C PHE A 98 -10.69 -14.19 -13.44
N SER A 99 -11.29 -13.08 -13.03
CA SER A 99 -12.15 -13.06 -11.85
C SER A 99 -13.60 -12.80 -12.20
N PRO A 100 -14.56 -13.28 -11.38
CA PRO A 100 -15.95 -12.90 -11.51
C PRO A 100 -16.10 -11.38 -11.47
N ARG A 101 -17.07 -10.88 -12.21
CA ARG A 101 -17.28 -9.45 -12.39
C ARG A 101 -17.45 -8.69 -11.05
N HIS A 102 -18.14 -9.30 -10.09
CA HIS A 102 -18.38 -8.66 -8.80
C HIS A 102 -17.09 -8.52 -7.97
N GLU A 103 -16.15 -9.45 -8.10
CA GLU A 103 -14.86 -9.34 -7.42
C GLU A 103 -14.00 -8.22 -8.02
N VAL A 104 -14.03 -8.09 -9.34
CA VAL A 104 -13.34 -7.00 -10.03
C VAL A 104 -13.87 -5.65 -9.55
N TYR A 105 -15.18 -5.52 -9.42
CA TYR A 105 -15.80 -4.29 -8.91
C TYR A 105 -15.38 -3.97 -7.48
N SER A 106 -15.35 -4.95 -6.60
CA SER A 106 -14.91 -4.75 -5.21
C SER A 106 -13.50 -4.21 -5.13
N ILE A 107 -12.59 -4.78 -5.92
CA ILE A 107 -11.20 -4.36 -5.93
C ILE A 107 -11.04 -2.99 -6.57
N ASP A 108 -11.79 -2.72 -7.63
CA ASP A 108 -11.79 -1.43 -8.30
C ASP A 108 -12.27 -0.31 -7.36
N GLU A 109 -13.34 -0.55 -6.60
CA GLU A 109 -13.80 0.38 -5.58
C GLU A 109 -12.72 0.67 -4.54
N CYS A 110 -12.01 -0.35 -4.11
CA CYS A 110 -10.92 -0.23 -3.16
C CYS A 110 -9.82 0.70 -3.68
N PHE A 111 -9.41 0.54 -4.93
CA PHE A 111 -8.40 1.39 -5.54
C PHE A 111 -8.90 2.81 -5.78
N VAL A 112 -10.16 2.98 -6.09
CA VAL A 112 -10.78 4.31 -6.21
C VAL A 112 -10.73 5.02 -4.86
N ASP A 113 -11.06 4.33 -3.78
CA ASP A 113 -10.99 4.89 -2.44
C ASP A 113 -9.58 5.34 -2.08
N LEU A 114 -8.56 4.57 -2.46
CA LEU A 114 -7.16 4.96 -2.26
C LEU A 114 -6.82 6.24 -3.03
N LYS A 115 -7.29 6.38 -4.27
CA LYS A 115 -7.07 7.58 -5.07
C LYS A 115 -7.75 8.80 -4.45
N ILE A 116 -8.98 8.65 -3.97
CA ILE A 116 -9.73 9.71 -3.30
C ILE A 116 -9.01 10.11 -2.01
N GLY A 117 -8.61 9.16 -1.19
CA GLY A 117 -7.86 9.42 0.02
C GLY A 117 -6.57 10.19 -0.26
N ARG A 118 -5.86 9.84 -1.34
CA ARG A 118 -4.67 10.55 -1.78
C ARG A 118 -4.96 12.00 -2.15
N ALA A 119 -6.11 12.24 -2.79
CA ALA A 119 -6.49 13.60 -3.20
C ALA A 119 -6.79 14.50 -2.01
N HIS A 120 -7.19 13.94 -0.88
CA HIS A 120 -7.51 14.67 0.33
C HIS A 120 -6.32 14.81 1.29
N VAL A 121 -5.22 14.21 0.96
CA VAL A 121 -3.97 14.29 1.73
C VAL A 121 -3.02 15.38 1.17
#